data_a5674270a2158b407d61848df2ad2ec2
#
_entry.id   a5674270a2158b407d61848df2ad2ec2
#
_cell.length_a   1.000
_cell.length_b   1.000
_cell.length_c   1.000
_cell.angle_alpha   90.00
_cell.angle_beta   90.00
_cell.angle_gamma   90.00
#
_symmetry.space_group_name_H-M   'P 1'
#
loop_
_entity.id
_entity.type
_entity.pdbx_description
1 polymer ?
#
loop_
_entity_poly.entity_id
_entity_poly.type
_entity_poly.pdbx_seq_one_letter_code
_entity_poly.pdbx_strand_id
1 'polypeptide(L)'
;SQYQLTLLKITQTENSIKKLEKEIADLIVEIDKLEIDITKVSESYIHQTVQNYKLQKRIPVFAYLFYSNLNTFLEQHRYISSVQKDSQDNLISMETIRSNYDHQKTAKAKKQAEMESLQKTLASQKNSLDRQKNEKKYLLEITKNDEKRYQQMKSDAEKELDAILAA
;
A
#
# COMPACT_ATOMS: atom_id res chain seq x y z
N SER A 1 12.63 -0.02 -31.23
CA SER A 1 13.68 0.94 -30.86
C SER A 1 13.75 1.06 -29.33
N GLN A 2 14.90 1.44 -28.79
CA GLN A 2 15.10 1.64 -27.34
C GLN A 2 14.10 2.63 -26.75
N TYR A 3 13.72 3.65 -27.51
CA TYR A 3 12.71 4.64 -27.11
C TYR A 3 11.33 4.00 -26.82
N GLN A 4 10.86 3.12 -27.69
CA GLN A 4 9.58 2.41 -27.50
C GLN A 4 9.64 1.48 -26.30
N LEU A 5 10.77 0.80 -26.08
CA LEU A 5 10.98 -0.05 -24.91
C LEU A 5 10.93 0.77 -23.60
N THR A 6 11.55 1.96 -23.60
CA THR A 6 11.52 2.86 -22.44
C THR A 6 10.11 3.36 -22.15
N LEU A 7 9.32 3.71 -23.19
CA LEU A 7 7.90 4.08 -23.04
C LEU A 7 7.07 2.95 -22.43
N LEU A 8 7.24 1.71 -22.91
CA LEU A 8 6.54 0.54 -22.35
C LEU A 8 6.91 0.33 -20.88
N LYS A 9 8.18 0.44 -20.51
CA LYS A 9 8.61 0.35 -19.11
C LYS A 9 8.00 1.43 -18.23
N ILE A 10 7.91 2.68 -18.70
CA ILE A 10 7.26 3.79 -18.02
C ILE A 10 5.79 3.44 -17.76
N THR A 11 5.05 3.03 -18.80
CA THR A 11 3.64 2.67 -18.67
C THR A 11 3.43 1.51 -17.67
N GLN A 12 4.28 0.48 -17.72
CA GLN A 12 4.23 -0.63 -16.76
C GLN A 12 4.47 -0.16 -15.33
N THR A 13 5.49 0.70 -15.12
CA THR A 13 5.80 1.24 -13.80
C THR A 13 4.67 2.12 -13.26
N GLU A 14 4.08 2.97 -14.11
CA GLU A 14 2.92 3.80 -13.73
C GLU A 14 1.70 2.94 -13.36
N ASN A 15 1.43 1.87 -14.09
CA ASN A 15 0.35 0.93 -13.77
C ASN A 15 0.60 0.19 -12.44
N SER A 16 1.86 -0.19 -12.17
CA SER A 16 2.24 -0.82 -10.91
C SER A 16 2.06 0.15 -9.73
N ILE A 17 2.43 1.41 -9.88
CA ILE A 17 2.21 2.46 -8.87
C ILE A 17 0.72 2.62 -8.60
N LYS A 18 -0.12 2.77 -9.64
CA LYS A 18 -1.58 2.88 -9.47
C LYS A 18 -2.20 1.68 -8.76
N LYS A 19 -1.70 0.47 -9.06
CA LYS A 19 -2.15 -0.74 -8.37
C LYS A 19 -1.80 -0.70 -6.88
N LEU A 20 -0.57 -0.32 -6.55
CA LEU A 20 -0.12 -0.18 -5.16
C LEU A 20 -0.88 0.92 -4.41
N GLU A 21 -1.16 2.06 -5.05
CA GLU A 21 -1.99 3.12 -4.47
C GLU A 21 -3.36 2.61 -4.06
N LYS A 22 -4.03 1.83 -4.92
CA LYS A 22 -5.31 1.21 -4.61
C LYS A 22 -5.19 0.22 -3.46
N GLU A 23 -4.20 -0.68 -3.49
CA GLU A 23 -3.99 -1.66 -2.43
C GLU A 23 -3.67 -1.01 -1.08
N ILE A 24 -2.94 0.11 -1.07
CA ILE A 24 -2.67 0.90 0.13
C ILE A 24 -3.96 1.55 0.64
N ALA A 25 -4.81 2.08 -0.25
CA ALA A 25 -6.10 2.66 0.14
C ALA A 25 -7.03 1.60 0.76
N ASP A 26 -7.11 0.40 0.17
CA ASP A 26 -7.88 -0.72 0.71
C ASP A 26 -7.37 -1.13 2.10
N LEU A 27 -6.04 -1.21 2.29
CA LEU A 27 -5.43 -1.50 3.59
C LEU A 27 -5.72 -0.44 4.65
N ILE A 28 -5.78 0.85 4.27
CA ILE A 28 -6.16 1.92 5.20
C ILE A 28 -7.58 1.70 5.72
N VAL A 29 -8.52 1.38 4.83
CA VAL A 29 -9.91 1.11 5.24
C VAL A 29 -10.02 -0.10 6.17
N GLU A 30 -9.23 -1.16 5.91
CA GLU A 30 -9.19 -2.33 6.78
C GLU A 30 -8.58 -2.01 8.15
N ILE A 31 -7.50 -1.24 8.19
CA ILE A 31 -6.85 -0.80 9.44
C ILE A 31 -7.82 0.04 10.28
N ASP A 32 -8.53 0.99 9.66
CA ASP A 32 -9.50 1.84 10.35
C ASP A 32 -10.65 1.01 10.95
N LYS A 33 -11.14 -0.02 10.23
CA LYS A 33 -12.14 -0.95 10.77
C LYS A 33 -11.62 -1.72 11.97
N LEU A 34 -10.40 -2.27 11.88
CA LEU A 34 -9.79 -3.01 12.99
C LEU A 34 -9.57 -2.11 14.22
N GLU A 35 -9.25 -0.83 14.03
CA GLU A 35 -9.10 0.14 15.12
C GLU A 35 -10.43 0.40 15.85
N ILE A 36 -11.52 0.52 15.10
CA ILE A 36 -12.88 0.61 15.67
C ILE A 36 -13.24 -0.67 16.43
N ASP A 37 -12.92 -1.83 15.87
CA ASP A 37 -13.25 -3.11 16.49
C ASP A 37 -12.43 -3.34 17.78
N ILE A 38 -11.14 -2.98 17.80
CA ILE A 38 -10.31 -2.97 19.01
C ILE A 38 -10.95 -2.10 20.10
N THR A 39 -11.39 -0.91 19.73
CA THR A 39 -12.02 0.03 20.67
C THR A 39 -13.29 -0.57 21.29
N LYS A 40 -14.18 -1.12 20.45
CA LYS A 40 -15.44 -1.75 20.91
C LYS A 40 -15.19 -2.94 21.85
N VAL A 41 -14.27 -3.83 21.48
CA VAL A 41 -13.96 -5.01 22.30
C VAL A 41 -13.30 -4.58 23.60
N SER A 42 -12.42 -3.57 23.57
CA SER A 42 -11.78 -3.00 24.76
C SER A 42 -12.80 -2.39 25.72
N GLU A 43 -13.75 -1.60 25.24
CA GLU A 43 -14.84 -1.03 26.04
C GLU A 43 -15.71 -2.12 26.68
N SER A 44 -16.07 -3.14 25.91
CA SER A 44 -16.83 -4.30 26.39
C SER A 44 -16.08 -5.03 27.51
N TYR A 45 -14.79 -5.29 27.31
CA TYR A 45 -13.93 -5.93 28.29
C TYR A 45 -13.81 -5.11 29.59
N ILE A 46 -13.59 -3.80 29.49
CA ILE A 46 -13.52 -2.90 30.65
C ILE A 46 -14.84 -2.92 31.41
N HIS A 47 -15.97 -2.82 30.70
CA HIS A 47 -17.30 -2.85 31.33
C HIS A 47 -17.53 -4.17 32.09
N GLN A 48 -17.20 -5.30 31.46
CA GLN A 48 -17.31 -6.61 32.11
C GLN A 48 -16.39 -6.74 33.33
N THR A 49 -15.15 -6.26 33.22
CA THR A 49 -14.19 -6.29 34.33
C THR A 49 -14.68 -5.48 35.53
N VAL A 50 -15.25 -4.30 35.28
CA VAL A 50 -15.86 -3.45 36.34
C VAL A 50 -17.08 -4.16 36.99
N GLN A 51 -17.93 -4.79 36.20
CA GLN A 51 -19.08 -5.54 36.73
C GLN A 51 -18.62 -6.74 37.56
N ASN A 52 -17.63 -7.48 37.08
CA ASN A 52 -17.06 -8.62 37.84
C ASN A 52 -16.45 -8.18 39.17
N TYR A 53 -15.70 -7.08 39.18
CA TYR A 53 -15.15 -6.53 40.41
C TYR A 53 -16.22 -6.11 41.40
N LYS A 54 -17.30 -5.47 40.95
CA LYS A 54 -18.44 -5.11 41.79
C LYS A 54 -19.15 -6.33 42.36
N LEU A 55 -19.31 -7.40 41.60
CA LEU A 55 -19.90 -8.66 42.03
C LEU A 55 -19.03 -9.36 43.07
N GLN A 56 -17.73 -9.47 42.85
CA GLN A 56 -16.78 -10.07 43.80
C GLN A 56 -16.73 -9.33 45.14
N LYS A 57 -16.85 -8.00 45.14
CA LYS A 57 -16.89 -7.21 46.38
C LYS A 57 -18.22 -7.34 47.14
N ARG A 58 -19.34 -7.60 46.44
CA ARG A 58 -20.68 -7.70 47.08
C ARG A 58 -20.93 -9.02 47.72
N ILE A 59 -20.23 -10.08 47.34
CA ILE A 59 -20.46 -11.42 47.87
C ILE A 59 -19.14 -11.95 48.45
N PRO A 60 -18.90 -11.78 49.76
CA PRO A 60 -17.76 -12.42 50.40
C PRO A 60 -17.87 -13.94 50.22
N VAL A 61 -16.75 -14.60 50.00
CA VAL A 61 -16.66 -16.06 49.79
C VAL A 61 -17.42 -16.83 50.91
N PHE A 62 -17.46 -16.29 52.11
CA PHE A 62 -18.22 -16.85 53.25
C PHE A 62 -19.73 -16.77 53.10
N ALA A 63 -20.26 -15.85 52.26
CA ALA A 63 -21.71 -15.77 52.06
C ALA A 63 -22.25 -17.00 51.30
N TYR A 64 -21.41 -17.69 50.53
CA TYR A 64 -21.77 -18.95 49.86
C TYR A 64 -22.06 -20.08 50.85
N LEU A 65 -21.49 -20.03 52.03
CA LEU A 65 -21.73 -21.03 53.07
C LEU A 65 -23.10 -20.85 53.79
N PHE A 66 -23.75 -19.69 53.65
CA PHE A 66 -25.00 -19.33 54.26
C PHE A 66 -26.21 -19.34 53.34
N TYR A 67 -26.02 -19.71 52.06
CA TYR A 67 -27.14 -19.86 51.13
C TYR A 67 -27.99 -21.06 51.58
N SER A 68 -29.22 -20.80 52.00
CA SER A 68 -30.17 -21.82 52.40
C SER A 68 -30.75 -22.66 51.25
N ASN A 69 -30.40 -22.33 50.00
CA ASN A 69 -30.91 -23.00 48.78
C ASN A 69 -29.79 -23.31 47.81
N LEU A 70 -29.53 -24.60 47.60
CA LEU A 70 -28.55 -25.12 46.66
C LEU A 70 -28.76 -24.64 45.20
N ASN A 71 -30.03 -24.42 44.84
CA ASN A 71 -30.38 -23.96 43.49
C ASN A 71 -29.85 -22.54 43.21
N THR A 72 -30.01 -21.63 44.16
CA THR A 72 -29.48 -20.25 44.07
C THR A 72 -27.95 -20.24 44.00
N PHE A 73 -27.29 -21.13 44.74
CA PHE A 73 -25.85 -21.32 44.68
C PHE A 73 -25.39 -21.76 43.27
N LEU A 74 -26.08 -22.76 42.69
CA LEU A 74 -25.75 -23.27 41.35
C LEU A 74 -26.00 -22.23 40.25
N GLU A 75 -27.07 -21.45 40.34
CA GLU A 75 -27.36 -20.35 39.42
C GLU A 75 -26.26 -19.27 39.45
N GLN A 76 -25.86 -18.90 40.66
CA GLN A 76 -24.80 -17.91 40.87
C GLN A 76 -23.42 -18.42 40.32
N HIS A 77 -23.13 -19.69 40.59
CA HIS A 77 -21.90 -20.32 40.09
C HIS A 77 -21.88 -20.39 38.58
N ARG A 78 -22.99 -20.77 37.93
CA ARG A 78 -23.16 -20.75 36.48
C ARG A 78 -22.97 -19.35 35.90
N TYR A 79 -23.57 -18.33 36.54
CA TYR A 79 -23.43 -16.95 36.13
C TYR A 79 -21.97 -16.48 36.17
N ILE A 80 -21.26 -16.73 37.29
CA ILE A 80 -19.85 -16.36 37.43
C ILE A 80 -18.97 -17.08 36.35
N SER A 81 -19.22 -18.37 36.15
CA SER A 81 -18.49 -19.17 35.13
C SER A 81 -18.76 -18.66 33.73
N SER A 82 -19.98 -18.25 33.38
CA SER A 82 -20.32 -17.65 32.11
C SER A 82 -19.57 -16.33 31.91
N VAL A 83 -19.58 -15.45 32.90
CA VAL A 83 -18.89 -14.15 32.84
C VAL A 83 -17.38 -14.31 32.70
N GLN A 84 -16.78 -15.31 33.36
CA GLN A 84 -15.35 -15.61 33.21
C GLN A 84 -15.03 -16.10 31.80
N LYS A 85 -15.86 -16.96 31.22
CA LYS A 85 -15.74 -17.43 29.85
C LYS A 85 -15.85 -16.28 28.85
N ASP A 86 -16.88 -15.44 28.98
CA ASP A 86 -17.09 -14.28 28.12
C ASP A 86 -15.89 -13.30 28.18
N SER A 87 -15.29 -13.11 29.36
CA SER A 87 -14.08 -12.29 29.53
C SER A 87 -12.87 -12.90 28.82
N GLN A 88 -12.74 -14.22 28.87
CA GLN A 88 -11.66 -14.94 28.18
C GLN A 88 -11.83 -14.88 26.67
N ASP A 89 -13.04 -15.08 26.16
CA ASP A 89 -13.37 -14.98 24.74
C ASP A 89 -13.11 -13.57 24.20
N ASN A 90 -13.42 -12.53 24.97
CA ASN A 90 -13.10 -11.13 24.62
C ASN A 90 -11.59 -10.87 24.56
N LEU A 91 -10.80 -11.44 25.49
CA LEU A 91 -9.34 -11.31 25.44
C LEU A 91 -8.75 -11.98 24.20
N ILE A 92 -9.20 -13.19 23.88
CA ILE A 92 -8.76 -13.92 22.67
C ILE A 92 -9.15 -13.13 21.41
N SER A 93 -10.36 -12.59 21.38
CA SER A 93 -10.82 -11.76 20.26
C SER A 93 -9.96 -10.50 20.11
N MET A 94 -9.66 -9.81 21.21
CA MET A 94 -8.82 -8.62 21.21
C MET A 94 -7.39 -8.91 20.72
N GLU A 95 -6.79 -10.02 21.14
CA GLU A 95 -5.48 -10.48 20.69
C GLU A 95 -5.48 -10.75 19.19
N THR A 96 -6.53 -11.43 18.70
CA THR A 96 -6.69 -11.74 17.27
C THR A 96 -6.81 -10.47 16.43
N ILE A 97 -7.65 -9.52 16.85
CA ILE A 97 -7.85 -8.25 16.14
C ILE A 97 -6.55 -7.43 16.15
N ARG A 98 -5.85 -7.37 17.29
CA ARG A 98 -4.57 -6.68 17.41
C ARG A 98 -3.50 -7.29 16.50
N SER A 99 -3.39 -8.61 16.46
CA SER A 99 -2.48 -9.31 15.56
C SER A 99 -2.77 -8.97 14.09
N ASN A 100 -4.04 -8.98 13.70
CA ASN A 100 -4.46 -8.59 12.35
C ASN A 100 -4.12 -7.12 12.05
N TYR A 101 -4.36 -6.21 12.99
CA TYR A 101 -4.00 -4.80 12.87
C TYR A 101 -2.50 -4.61 12.62
N ASP A 102 -1.64 -5.27 13.39
CA ASP A 102 -0.19 -5.20 13.24
C ASP A 102 0.28 -5.78 11.89
N HIS A 103 -0.35 -6.87 11.44
CA HIS A 103 -0.10 -7.45 10.12
C HIS A 103 -0.47 -6.50 8.99
N GLN A 104 -1.65 -5.89 9.03
CA GLN A 104 -2.11 -4.95 8.00
C GLN A 104 -1.25 -3.67 7.99
N LYS A 105 -0.87 -3.17 9.15
CA LYS A 105 0.03 -2.03 9.28
C LYS A 105 1.41 -2.30 8.68
N THR A 106 1.95 -3.48 8.93
CA THR A 106 3.23 -3.94 8.35
C THR A 106 3.13 -4.11 6.83
N ALA A 107 2.04 -4.70 6.34
CA ALA A 107 1.79 -4.85 4.91
C ALA A 107 1.67 -3.49 4.22
N LYS A 108 0.96 -2.52 4.82
CA LYS A 108 0.87 -1.14 4.34
C LYS A 108 2.25 -0.48 4.22
N ALA A 109 3.07 -0.56 5.27
CA ALA A 109 4.41 0.02 5.28
C ALA A 109 5.30 -0.58 4.17
N LYS A 110 5.21 -1.89 3.96
CA LYS A 110 5.93 -2.60 2.89
C LYS A 110 5.53 -2.12 1.50
N LYS A 111 4.23 -1.97 1.26
CA LYS A 111 3.70 -1.47 -0.03
C LYS A 111 4.06 0.01 -0.26
N GLN A 112 4.09 0.83 0.77
CA GLN A 112 4.54 2.21 0.68
C GLN A 112 6.02 2.30 0.28
N ALA A 113 6.88 1.50 0.89
CA ALA A 113 8.30 1.45 0.53
C ALA A 113 8.51 0.96 -0.92
N GLU A 114 7.75 -0.03 -1.37
CA GLU A 114 7.75 -0.50 -2.74
C GLU A 114 7.31 0.59 -3.72
N MET A 115 6.24 1.31 -3.40
CA MET A 115 5.74 2.42 -4.20
C MET A 115 6.78 3.54 -4.34
N GLU A 116 7.45 3.92 -3.24
CA GLU A 116 8.54 4.92 -3.27
C GLU A 116 9.70 4.49 -4.17
N SER A 117 10.07 3.21 -4.11
CA SER A 117 11.10 2.63 -4.98
C SER A 117 10.71 2.71 -6.46
N LEU A 118 9.45 2.37 -6.78
CA LEU A 118 8.92 2.48 -8.13
C LEU A 118 8.84 3.93 -8.62
N GLN A 119 8.49 4.89 -7.76
CA GLN A 119 8.50 6.31 -8.10
C GLN A 119 9.92 6.81 -8.46
N LYS A 120 10.94 6.40 -7.71
CA LYS A 120 12.34 6.67 -8.05
C LYS A 120 12.74 6.07 -9.40
N THR A 121 12.33 4.83 -9.65
CA THR A 121 12.54 4.15 -10.92
C THR A 121 11.86 4.89 -12.07
N LEU A 122 10.62 5.32 -11.89
CA LEU A 122 9.86 6.08 -12.86
C LEU A 122 10.55 7.41 -13.20
N ALA A 123 11.05 8.14 -12.20
CA ALA A 123 11.80 9.37 -12.41
C ALA A 123 13.06 9.12 -13.24
N SER A 124 13.81 8.07 -12.95
CA SER A 124 14.99 7.67 -13.73
C SER A 124 14.65 7.30 -15.18
N GLN A 125 13.57 6.55 -15.39
CA GLN A 125 13.08 6.18 -16.72
C GLN A 125 12.65 7.40 -17.54
N LYS A 126 11.94 8.36 -16.93
CA LYS A 126 11.56 9.62 -17.58
C LYS A 126 12.78 10.46 -17.99
N ASN A 127 13.76 10.57 -17.11
CA ASN A 127 15.03 11.25 -17.43
C ASN A 127 15.79 10.56 -18.57
N SER A 128 15.78 9.23 -18.62
CA SER A 128 16.38 8.47 -19.73
C SER A 128 15.64 8.71 -21.04
N LEU A 129 14.31 8.76 -21.00
CA LEU A 129 13.48 9.05 -22.15
C LEU A 129 13.77 10.45 -22.72
N ASP A 130 13.90 11.45 -21.87
CA ASP A 130 14.23 12.83 -22.29
C ASP A 130 15.62 12.92 -22.94
N ARG A 131 16.61 12.22 -22.39
CA ARG A 131 17.94 12.12 -23.04
C ARG A 131 17.83 11.48 -24.42
N GLN A 132 17.17 10.34 -24.53
CA GLN A 132 16.98 9.66 -25.82
C GLN A 132 16.25 10.54 -26.84
N LYS A 133 15.25 11.33 -26.39
CA LYS A 133 14.53 12.28 -27.21
C LYS A 133 15.45 13.40 -27.75
N ASN A 134 16.29 13.94 -26.88
CA ASN A 134 17.23 14.98 -27.21
C ASN A 134 18.34 14.46 -28.18
N GLU A 135 18.87 13.27 -27.91
CA GLU A 135 19.81 12.60 -28.81
C GLU A 135 19.22 12.37 -30.22
N LYS A 136 17.97 11.90 -30.26
CA LYS A 136 17.24 11.71 -31.52
C LYS A 136 17.06 13.03 -32.28
N LYS A 137 16.72 14.13 -31.60
CA LYS A 137 16.61 15.45 -32.21
C LYS A 137 17.93 15.91 -32.77
N TYR A 138 19.00 15.79 -32.00
CA TYR A 138 20.35 16.16 -32.43
C TYR A 138 20.81 15.39 -33.67
N LEU A 139 20.61 14.06 -33.70
CA LEU A 139 20.92 13.23 -34.85
C LEU A 139 20.09 13.63 -36.08
N LEU A 140 18.83 13.97 -35.94
CA LEU A 140 17.99 14.45 -37.04
C LEU A 140 18.45 15.79 -37.58
N GLU A 141 18.93 16.70 -36.74
CA GLU A 141 19.50 17.99 -37.20
C GLU A 141 20.77 17.80 -37.98
N ILE A 142 21.69 16.96 -37.50
CA ILE A 142 22.91 16.63 -38.22
C ILE A 142 22.59 16.01 -39.60
N THR A 143 21.72 15.01 -39.61
CA THR A 143 21.35 14.31 -40.84
C THR A 143 20.72 15.27 -41.87
N LYS A 144 19.86 16.19 -41.44
CA LYS A 144 19.26 17.20 -42.31
C LYS A 144 20.29 18.19 -42.84
N ASN A 145 21.25 18.58 -42.02
CA ASN A 145 22.32 19.47 -42.46
C ASN A 145 23.28 18.79 -43.46
N ASP A 146 23.60 17.54 -43.23
CA ASP A 146 24.43 16.73 -44.13
C ASP A 146 23.72 16.51 -45.48
N GLU A 147 22.41 16.23 -45.47
CA GLU A 147 21.60 16.08 -46.67
C GLU A 147 21.57 17.38 -47.47
N LYS A 148 21.35 18.55 -46.84
CA LYS A 148 21.39 19.84 -47.50
C LYS A 148 22.75 20.12 -48.10
N ARG A 149 23.82 19.82 -47.39
CA ARG A 149 25.19 19.98 -47.86
C ARG A 149 25.49 19.09 -49.07
N TYR A 150 25.02 17.84 -49.01
CA TYR A 150 25.16 16.91 -50.15
C TYR A 150 24.38 17.40 -51.37
N GLN A 151 23.17 17.90 -51.22
CA GLN A 151 22.36 18.46 -52.32
C GLN A 151 23.01 19.69 -52.93
N GLN A 152 23.64 20.58 -52.14
CA GLN A 152 24.39 21.71 -52.61
C GLN A 152 25.64 21.28 -53.44
N MET A 153 26.42 20.35 -52.88
CA MET A 153 27.59 19.83 -53.58
C MET A 153 27.26 19.17 -54.94
N LYS A 154 26.13 18.42 -54.94
CA LYS A 154 25.61 17.81 -56.18
C LYS A 154 25.22 18.87 -57.20
N SER A 155 24.43 19.89 -56.75
CA SER A 155 24.02 20.99 -57.65
C SER A 155 25.25 21.78 -58.22
N ASP A 156 26.24 22.01 -57.39
CA ASP A 156 27.46 22.73 -57.83
C ASP A 156 28.32 21.89 -58.83
N ALA A 157 28.42 20.58 -58.59
CA ALA A 157 29.05 19.66 -59.50
C ALA A 157 28.34 19.55 -60.89
N GLU A 158 26.96 19.54 -60.82
CA GLU A 158 26.14 19.55 -62.04
C GLU A 158 26.39 20.85 -62.89
N LYS A 159 26.41 22.01 -62.21
CA LYS A 159 26.75 23.31 -62.91
C LYS A 159 28.13 23.35 -63.48
N GLU A 160 29.12 22.80 -62.78
CA GLU A 160 30.52 22.75 -63.28
C GLU A 160 30.62 21.81 -64.46
N LEU A 161 29.91 20.70 -64.46
CA LEU A 161 29.80 19.78 -65.56
C LEU A 161 29.19 20.46 -66.83
N ASP A 162 28.05 21.16 -66.61
CA ASP A 162 27.39 21.90 -67.72
C ASP A 162 28.25 23.02 -68.29
N ALA A 163 29.06 23.71 -67.48
CA ALA A 163 29.98 24.74 -67.93
C ALA A 163 31.10 24.13 -68.71
N ILE A 164 31.60 22.96 -68.37
CA ILE A 164 32.67 22.25 -69.15
C ILE A 164 32.11 21.73 -70.45
N LEU A 165 30.87 21.30 -70.55
CA LEU A 165 30.26 20.81 -71.79
C LEU A 165 29.87 21.93 -72.74
N ALA A 166 29.74 23.16 -72.26
CA ALA A 166 29.40 24.35 -73.07
C ALA A 166 30.61 25.12 -73.59
N ALA A 167 31.83 24.75 -73.15
CA ALA A 167 33.10 25.34 -73.58
C ALA A 167 33.78 24.54 -74.72
#